data_6aee7710966e6c348af0b9073087d9f1
#
_entry.id   6aee7710966e6c348af0b9073087d9f1
#
_cell.length_a   1.000
_cell.length_b   1.000
_cell.length_c   1.000
_cell.angle_alpha   90.00
_cell.angle_beta   90.00
_cell.angle_gamma   90.00
#
_symmetry.space_group_name_H-M   'P 1'
#
loop_
_entity.id
_entity.type
_entity.pdbx_description
1 polymer ?
#
loop_
_entity_poly.entity_id
_entity_poly.type
_entity_poly.pdbx_seq_one_letter_code
_entity_poly.pdbx_strand_id
1 'polypeptide(L)'
;GCDGIGGTDGVYGGSSQVGIASFLPDNNGWDSQKAFGANKCAKFGSSSIAGSVTTPEFVVDGKATLTFRAVPWDSDNTALMLFASTGASVVPATFTMSTGEWTEYTTTITGHGAVRIQFLPSKRFFLDEVRVTGPSTSVQGISVGDVVPVAVYSVSGTQRKAIGKGINVVKYSDGTVRKVMQR
;
A
#
# COMPACT_ATOMS: atom_id res chain seq x y z
N GLY A 1 -3.30 5.19 -15.70
CA GLY A 1 -4.76 5.34 -15.74
C GLY A 1 -5.35 4.93 -17.08
N CYS A 2 -6.63 4.72 -17.11
CA CYS A 2 -7.36 4.32 -18.29
C CYS A 2 -7.96 5.56 -18.99
N ASP A 3 -7.98 5.56 -20.33
CA ASP A 3 -8.48 6.68 -21.13
C ASP A 3 -9.91 6.41 -21.68
N GLY A 4 -10.77 5.81 -20.85
CA GLY A 4 -12.16 5.54 -21.16
C GLY A 4 -13.12 6.59 -20.61
N ILE A 5 -14.41 6.41 -20.86
CA ILE A 5 -15.50 7.19 -20.27
C ILE A 5 -16.10 6.41 -19.09
N GLY A 6 -16.58 7.11 -18.11
CA GLY A 6 -17.30 6.55 -16.97
C GLY A 6 -16.49 6.52 -15.68
N GLY A 7 -17.18 6.50 -14.57
CA GLY A 7 -16.62 6.51 -13.23
C GLY A 7 -16.19 7.91 -12.80
N THR A 8 -14.91 8.25 -12.89
CA THR A 8 -14.34 9.50 -12.35
C THR A 8 -14.93 10.78 -13.00
N ASP A 9 -15.55 10.67 -14.16
CA ASP A 9 -16.26 11.77 -14.83
C ASP A 9 -17.71 11.97 -14.35
N GLY A 10 -18.16 11.22 -13.35
CA GLY A 10 -19.50 11.25 -12.80
C GLY A 10 -20.52 10.44 -13.62
N VAL A 11 -20.08 9.72 -14.65
CA VAL A 11 -20.94 8.82 -15.43
C VAL A 11 -20.76 7.39 -14.92
N TYR A 12 -21.69 6.91 -14.12
CA TYR A 12 -21.59 5.58 -13.49
C TYR A 12 -22.30 4.46 -14.25
N GLY A 13 -22.80 4.73 -15.44
CA GLY A 13 -23.53 3.73 -16.24
C GLY A 13 -23.86 4.22 -17.64
N GLY A 14 -24.56 3.38 -18.43
CA GLY A 14 -25.20 3.76 -19.70
C GLY A 14 -24.29 3.97 -20.90
N SER A 15 -22.98 4.06 -20.77
CA SER A 15 -22.05 4.29 -21.89
C SER A 15 -21.49 2.98 -22.45
N SER A 16 -21.75 2.70 -23.72
CA SER A 16 -21.13 1.57 -24.44
C SER A 16 -19.61 1.71 -24.59
N GLN A 17 -19.07 2.92 -24.53
CA GLN A 17 -17.63 3.19 -24.67
C GLN A 17 -16.82 2.66 -23.51
N VAL A 18 -17.37 2.59 -22.30
CA VAL A 18 -16.68 1.99 -21.13
C VAL A 18 -16.36 0.51 -21.35
N GLY A 19 -17.12 -0.16 -22.19
CA GLY A 19 -16.92 -1.58 -22.51
C GLY A 19 -15.86 -1.87 -23.56
N ILE A 20 -15.27 -0.86 -24.20
CA ILE A 20 -14.28 -1.01 -25.28
C ILE A 20 -12.90 -0.45 -24.95
N ALA A 21 -12.77 0.38 -23.91
CA ALA A 21 -11.47 0.89 -23.47
C ALA A 21 -10.63 -0.22 -22.81
N SER A 22 -9.34 -0.23 -23.08
CA SER A 22 -8.42 -1.19 -22.47
C SER A 22 -8.20 -0.90 -21.00
N PHE A 23 -8.10 -1.94 -20.19
CA PHE A 23 -7.65 -1.84 -18.81
C PHE A 23 -6.14 -1.66 -18.78
N LEU A 24 -5.68 -0.50 -18.38
CA LEU A 24 -4.26 -0.12 -18.33
C LEU A 24 -3.93 0.34 -16.89
N PRO A 25 -3.65 -0.59 -15.98
CA PRO A 25 -3.30 -0.26 -14.60
C PRO A 25 -1.88 0.34 -14.54
N ASP A 26 -1.63 1.20 -13.53
CA ASP A 26 -0.33 1.84 -13.32
C ASP A 26 0.78 0.87 -12.94
N ASN A 27 0.41 -0.27 -12.33
CA ASN A 27 1.33 -1.33 -11.95
C ASN A 27 1.01 -2.63 -12.67
N ASN A 28 2.03 -3.39 -13.03
CA ASN A 28 1.89 -4.73 -13.60
C ASN A 28 1.47 -5.77 -12.54
N GLY A 29 0.98 -6.93 -12.97
CA GLY A 29 0.71 -8.08 -12.11
C GLY A 29 -0.72 -8.19 -11.61
N TRP A 30 -1.63 -7.30 -12.04
CA TRP A 30 -3.06 -7.47 -11.84
C TRP A 30 -3.58 -8.66 -12.65
N ASP A 31 -4.43 -9.46 -12.01
CA ASP A 31 -5.22 -10.51 -12.66
C ASP A 31 -6.70 -10.10 -12.63
N SER A 32 -7.40 -10.22 -13.74
CA SER A 32 -8.75 -9.68 -13.83
C SER A 32 -9.65 -10.43 -14.81
N GLN A 33 -10.95 -10.43 -14.51
CA GLN A 33 -11.99 -10.91 -15.39
C GLN A 33 -12.91 -9.74 -15.78
N LYS A 34 -13.12 -9.56 -17.10
CA LYS A 34 -13.98 -8.49 -17.63
C LYS A 34 -13.57 -7.10 -17.12
N ALA A 35 -12.29 -6.79 -17.26
CA ALA A 35 -11.73 -5.48 -16.96
C ALA A 35 -11.76 -4.56 -18.17
N PHE A 36 -12.11 -3.30 -17.94
CA PHE A 36 -12.17 -2.24 -18.94
C PHE A 36 -11.58 -0.95 -18.37
N GLY A 37 -11.00 -0.14 -19.25
CA GLY A 37 -10.62 1.22 -18.92
C GLY A 37 -11.84 2.13 -18.80
N ALA A 38 -11.80 3.04 -17.84
CA ALA A 38 -12.74 4.12 -17.64
C ALA A 38 -12.00 5.45 -17.47
N ASN A 39 -12.67 6.56 -17.16
CA ASN A 39 -11.98 7.83 -16.98
C ASN A 39 -11.11 7.83 -15.71
N LYS A 40 -9.80 7.64 -15.86
CA LYS A 40 -8.78 7.57 -14.79
C LYS A 40 -9.03 6.47 -13.74
N CYS A 41 -9.93 5.53 -14.00
CA CYS A 41 -10.23 4.42 -13.12
C CYS A 41 -10.47 3.14 -13.94
N ALA A 42 -10.73 2.02 -13.29
CA ALA A 42 -11.07 0.76 -13.93
C ALA A 42 -12.54 0.39 -13.71
N LYS A 43 -13.15 -0.25 -14.70
CA LYS A 43 -14.49 -0.84 -14.59
C LYS A 43 -14.38 -2.35 -14.74
N PHE A 44 -15.05 -3.09 -13.88
CA PHE A 44 -15.09 -4.55 -13.91
C PHE A 44 -16.52 -5.05 -14.11
N GLY A 45 -16.64 -6.10 -14.92
CA GLY A 45 -17.89 -6.75 -15.24
C GLY A 45 -18.56 -6.26 -16.52
N SER A 46 -19.49 -7.08 -17.01
CA SER A 46 -20.38 -6.84 -18.15
C SER A 46 -21.83 -7.07 -17.71
N SER A 47 -22.78 -6.93 -18.64
CA SER A 47 -24.20 -7.20 -18.37
C SER A 47 -24.45 -8.65 -17.90
N SER A 48 -23.62 -9.60 -18.32
CA SER A 48 -23.76 -11.04 -18.05
C SER A 48 -22.77 -11.60 -17.02
N ILE A 49 -21.66 -10.90 -16.75
CA ILE A 49 -20.57 -11.37 -15.85
C ILE A 49 -20.24 -10.26 -14.88
N ALA A 50 -20.24 -10.55 -13.58
CA ALA A 50 -19.92 -9.56 -12.54
C ALA A 50 -18.50 -9.00 -12.66
N GLY A 51 -17.56 -9.80 -13.13
CA GLY A 51 -16.15 -9.44 -13.16
C GLY A 51 -15.46 -9.70 -11.83
N SER A 52 -14.14 -9.57 -11.84
CA SER A 52 -13.31 -9.63 -10.63
C SER A 52 -11.95 -9.02 -10.91
N VAL A 53 -11.23 -8.66 -9.86
CA VAL A 53 -9.84 -8.23 -9.98
C VAL A 53 -9.04 -8.65 -8.76
N THR A 54 -7.80 -9.09 -9.01
CA THR A 54 -6.83 -9.47 -7.97
C THR A 54 -5.61 -8.58 -8.08
N THR A 55 -5.15 -8.05 -6.96
CA THR A 55 -3.99 -7.17 -6.91
C THR A 55 -2.71 -7.87 -7.39
N PRO A 56 -1.69 -7.13 -7.81
CA PRO A 56 -0.32 -7.62 -7.79
C PRO A 56 0.03 -8.20 -6.42
N GLU A 57 1.04 -9.07 -6.39
CA GLU A 57 1.58 -9.59 -5.15
C GLU A 57 2.31 -8.49 -4.38
N PHE A 58 2.12 -8.44 -3.07
CA PHE A 58 2.83 -7.56 -2.14
C PHE A 58 3.14 -8.30 -0.83
N VAL A 59 4.13 -7.83 -0.09
CA VAL A 59 4.56 -8.47 1.16
C VAL A 59 3.86 -7.81 2.34
N VAL A 60 3.31 -8.63 3.23
CA VAL A 60 2.77 -8.22 4.54
C VAL A 60 3.60 -8.90 5.63
N ASP A 61 3.89 -8.17 6.71
CA ASP A 61 4.48 -8.72 7.93
C ASP A 61 3.67 -8.25 9.15
N GLY A 62 2.72 -9.10 9.54
CA GLY A 62 1.74 -8.82 10.59
C GLY A 62 0.48 -8.15 10.06
N LYS A 63 0.35 -6.84 10.22
CA LYS A 63 -0.85 -6.09 9.81
C LYS A 63 -0.52 -5.03 8.75
N ALA A 64 -1.43 -4.84 7.80
CA ALA A 64 -1.40 -3.77 6.83
C ALA A 64 -2.81 -3.18 6.66
N THR A 65 -2.89 -1.96 6.20
CA THR A 65 -4.16 -1.30 5.87
C THR A 65 -4.32 -1.26 4.36
N LEU A 66 -5.45 -1.76 3.86
CA LEU A 66 -5.87 -1.59 2.48
C LEU A 66 -6.93 -0.50 2.42
N THR A 67 -6.70 0.52 1.61
CA THR A 67 -7.70 1.52 1.23
C THR A 67 -7.97 1.42 -0.26
N PHE A 68 -9.21 1.65 -0.66
CA PHE A 68 -9.62 1.68 -2.06
C PHE A 68 -10.89 2.51 -2.23
N ARG A 69 -11.10 3.04 -3.42
CA ARG A 69 -12.36 3.71 -3.78
C ARG A 69 -13.15 2.85 -4.75
N ALA A 70 -14.43 2.75 -4.52
CA ALA A 70 -15.32 1.97 -5.36
C ALA A 70 -16.72 2.61 -5.48
N VAL A 71 -17.38 2.33 -6.58
CA VAL A 71 -18.77 2.71 -6.86
C VAL A 71 -19.41 1.66 -7.77
N PRO A 72 -20.67 1.25 -7.56
CA PRO A 72 -21.33 0.31 -8.43
C PRO A 72 -21.64 0.95 -9.79
N TRP A 73 -21.77 0.11 -10.81
CA TRP A 73 -22.28 0.55 -12.11
C TRP A 73 -23.78 0.83 -12.01
N ASP A 74 -24.18 2.06 -12.31
CA ASP A 74 -25.58 2.49 -12.33
C ASP A 74 -26.36 2.04 -11.06
N SER A 75 -27.43 1.32 -11.23
CA SER A 75 -28.24 0.72 -10.16
C SER A 75 -27.91 -0.74 -9.86
N ASP A 76 -26.72 -1.22 -10.28
CA ASP A 76 -26.28 -2.59 -10.00
C ASP A 76 -26.16 -2.85 -8.49
N ASN A 77 -26.15 -4.14 -8.13
CA ASN A 77 -26.00 -4.56 -6.75
C ASN A 77 -24.69 -4.03 -6.13
N THR A 78 -24.81 -3.49 -4.93
CA THR A 78 -23.75 -2.75 -4.23
C THR A 78 -22.79 -3.63 -3.44
N ALA A 79 -23.05 -4.94 -3.33
CA ALA A 79 -22.20 -5.82 -2.52
C ALA A 79 -20.86 -6.09 -3.18
N LEU A 80 -19.80 -5.91 -2.39
CA LEU A 80 -18.41 -6.19 -2.74
C LEU A 80 -17.77 -7.05 -1.66
N MET A 81 -17.16 -8.17 -2.03
CA MET A 81 -16.42 -9.06 -1.13
C MET A 81 -14.94 -9.00 -1.47
N LEU A 82 -14.09 -9.08 -0.43
CA LEU A 82 -12.65 -9.18 -0.56
C LEU A 82 -12.17 -10.53 -0.04
N PHE A 83 -11.26 -11.15 -0.76
CA PHE A 83 -10.57 -12.38 -0.36
C PHE A 83 -9.06 -12.15 -0.36
N ALA A 84 -8.40 -12.56 0.72
CA ALA A 84 -6.96 -12.63 0.76
C ALA A 84 -6.47 -14.01 0.28
N SER A 85 -5.28 -14.07 -0.30
CA SER A 85 -4.59 -15.33 -0.62
C SER A 85 -4.35 -16.16 0.65
N THR A 86 -4.06 -17.46 0.46
CA THR A 86 -3.81 -18.41 1.55
C THR A 86 -2.74 -17.87 2.54
N GLY A 87 -3.01 -17.99 3.83
CA GLY A 87 -2.11 -17.49 4.89
C GLY A 87 -2.34 -16.04 5.30
N ALA A 88 -3.30 -15.35 4.66
CA ALA A 88 -3.71 -13.99 5.03
C ALA A 88 -5.23 -13.90 5.23
N SER A 89 -5.65 -12.82 5.88
CA SER A 89 -7.06 -12.49 6.09
C SER A 89 -7.31 -10.99 5.92
N VAL A 90 -8.56 -10.61 5.62
CA VAL A 90 -9.02 -9.22 5.56
C VAL A 90 -10.22 -9.03 6.47
N VAL A 91 -10.24 -7.95 7.24
CA VAL A 91 -11.33 -7.62 8.16
C VAL A 91 -11.57 -6.11 8.19
N PRO A 92 -12.78 -5.62 7.83
CA PRO A 92 -13.92 -6.35 7.23
C PRO A 92 -13.61 -6.88 5.83
N ALA A 93 -14.27 -7.98 5.45
CA ALA A 93 -14.14 -8.60 4.13
C ALA A 93 -15.33 -8.29 3.20
N THR A 94 -16.38 -7.64 3.71
CA THR A 94 -17.61 -7.36 2.97
C THR A 94 -17.94 -5.88 3.06
N PHE A 95 -18.34 -5.29 1.93
CA PHE A 95 -18.66 -3.88 1.82
C PHE A 95 -19.96 -3.70 1.05
N THR A 96 -20.69 -2.65 1.38
CA THR A 96 -21.84 -2.15 0.59
C THR A 96 -21.40 -0.83 -0.05
N MET A 97 -21.33 -0.79 -1.37
CA MET A 97 -20.93 0.40 -2.11
C MET A 97 -22.08 1.42 -2.17
N SER A 98 -21.73 2.71 -2.18
CA SER A 98 -22.70 3.80 -2.36
C SER A 98 -23.02 3.98 -3.84
N THR A 99 -24.30 3.98 -4.20
CA THR A 99 -24.73 4.20 -5.59
C THR A 99 -24.57 5.65 -5.99
N GLY A 100 -23.96 5.90 -7.13
CA GLY A 100 -23.83 7.22 -7.74
C GLY A 100 -22.77 8.13 -7.11
N GLU A 101 -21.93 7.61 -6.22
CA GLU A 101 -20.82 8.37 -5.63
C GLU A 101 -19.62 7.49 -5.30
N TRP A 102 -18.43 8.04 -5.49
CA TRP A 102 -17.20 7.40 -5.05
C TRP A 102 -17.09 7.41 -3.54
N THR A 103 -16.95 6.23 -2.95
CA THR A 103 -16.73 6.07 -1.51
C THR A 103 -15.40 5.38 -1.28
N GLU A 104 -14.62 5.89 -0.31
CA GLU A 104 -13.41 5.24 0.17
C GLU A 104 -13.75 4.19 1.22
N TYR A 105 -13.16 3.02 1.06
CA TYR A 105 -13.29 1.90 1.97
C TYR A 105 -11.93 1.54 2.55
N THR A 106 -11.94 1.06 3.78
CA THR A 106 -10.72 0.66 4.50
C THR A 106 -10.92 -0.72 5.13
N THR A 107 -9.91 -1.57 5.03
CA THR A 107 -9.85 -2.86 5.71
C THR A 107 -8.45 -3.16 6.21
N THR A 108 -8.36 -4.02 7.22
CA THR A 108 -7.09 -4.51 7.74
C THR A 108 -6.76 -5.87 7.11
N ILE A 109 -5.57 -5.96 6.54
CA ILE A 109 -4.97 -7.23 6.11
C ILE A 109 -4.11 -7.73 7.26
N THR A 110 -4.22 -9.03 7.60
CA THR A 110 -3.32 -9.69 8.54
C THR A 110 -2.71 -10.90 7.85
N GLY A 111 -1.39 -11.02 7.89
CA GLY A 111 -0.67 -12.12 7.23
C GLY A 111 0.85 -11.97 7.33
N HIS A 112 1.58 -12.96 6.81
CA HIS A 112 3.04 -12.96 6.72
C HIS A 112 3.47 -13.47 5.34
N GLY A 113 4.35 -12.71 4.68
CA GLY A 113 4.89 -13.04 3.36
C GLY A 113 4.07 -12.46 2.21
N ALA A 114 4.07 -13.16 1.08
CA ALA A 114 3.43 -12.73 -0.16
C ALA A 114 1.90 -12.84 -0.08
N VAL A 115 1.21 -11.75 -0.36
CA VAL A 115 -0.25 -11.63 -0.28
C VAL A 115 -0.81 -11.03 -1.56
N ARG A 116 -1.98 -11.50 -1.99
CA ARG A 116 -2.81 -10.90 -3.02
C ARG A 116 -4.23 -10.73 -2.49
N ILE A 117 -4.92 -9.67 -2.91
CA ILE A 117 -6.32 -9.41 -2.53
C ILE A 117 -7.18 -9.46 -3.79
N GLN A 118 -8.21 -10.29 -3.76
CA GLN A 118 -9.23 -10.35 -4.78
C GLN A 118 -10.44 -9.51 -4.37
N PHE A 119 -10.90 -8.67 -5.28
CA PHE A 119 -12.16 -7.94 -5.21
C PHE A 119 -13.20 -8.71 -6.04
N LEU A 120 -14.25 -9.14 -5.40
CA LEU A 120 -15.35 -9.90 -5.99
C LEU A 120 -16.68 -9.17 -5.79
N PRO A 121 -17.12 -8.40 -6.78
CA PRO A 121 -18.40 -7.70 -6.72
C PRO A 121 -19.56 -8.66 -7.03
N SER A 122 -20.76 -8.35 -6.58
CA SER A 122 -21.98 -9.07 -6.99
C SER A 122 -22.42 -8.71 -8.42
N LYS A 123 -22.07 -7.52 -8.89
CA LYS A 123 -22.36 -7.00 -10.23
C LYS A 123 -21.22 -6.09 -10.69
N ARG A 124 -21.42 -5.34 -11.78
CA ARG A 124 -20.42 -4.40 -12.31
C ARG A 124 -20.09 -3.31 -11.30
N PHE A 125 -18.83 -2.89 -11.28
CA PHE A 125 -18.39 -1.78 -10.44
C PHE A 125 -17.18 -1.07 -11.03
N PHE A 126 -16.91 0.12 -10.55
CA PHE A 126 -15.67 0.84 -10.78
C PHE A 126 -14.77 0.75 -9.54
N LEU A 127 -13.46 0.71 -9.77
CA LEU A 127 -12.44 0.64 -8.73
C LEU A 127 -11.32 1.62 -9.05
N ASP A 128 -10.84 2.30 -8.01
CA ASP A 128 -9.72 3.26 -8.10
C ASP A 128 -8.95 3.35 -6.78
N GLU A 129 -7.80 4.00 -6.82
CA GLU A 129 -6.97 4.35 -5.65
C GLU A 129 -6.70 3.18 -4.69
N VAL A 130 -6.46 2.00 -5.22
CA VAL A 130 -6.11 0.84 -4.38
C VAL A 130 -4.71 1.03 -3.79
N ARG A 131 -4.64 1.15 -2.47
CA ARG A 131 -3.41 1.40 -1.73
C ARG A 131 -3.27 0.45 -0.56
N VAL A 132 -2.10 -0.17 -0.42
CA VAL A 132 -1.71 -0.94 0.77
C VAL A 132 -0.63 -0.18 1.51
N THR A 133 -0.88 0.08 2.80
CA THR A 133 0.11 0.66 3.71
C THR A 133 0.39 -0.35 4.81
N GLY A 134 1.64 -0.75 4.94
CA GLY A 134 2.09 -1.54 6.09
C GLY A 134 1.90 -0.77 7.39
N PRO A 135 2.07 -1.41 8.57
CA PRO A 135 2.26 -0.66 9.78
C PRO A 135 3.37 0.33 9.43
N SER A 136 3.14 1.63 9.65
CA SER A 136 4.30 2.46 9.77
C SER A 136 5.16 1.79 10.85
N THR A 137 6.18 1.07 10.43
CA THR A 137 7.39 1.06 11.16
C THR A 137 7.84 2.53 11.09
N SER A 138 7.21 3.41 11.89
CA SER A 138 8.05 4.32 12.59
C SER A 138 9.12 3.37 13.10
N VAL A 139 10.30 3.40 12.53
CA VAL A 139 11.50 3.23 13.32
C VAL A 139 11.14 4.12 14.50
N GLN A 140 10.58 3.53 15.58
CA GLN A 140 10.64 4.16 16.88
C GLN A 140 12.10 4.44 16.92
N GLY A 141 12.42 5.75 16.70
CA GLY A 141 13.79 6.14 16.73
C GLY A 141 14.25 5.41 17.95
N ILE A 142 15.11 4.41 17.72
CA ILE A 142 15.89 3.91 18.81
C ILE A 142 16.18 5.21 19.51
N SER A 143 15.52 5.44 20.68
CA SER A 143 16.03 6.46 21.57
C SER A 143 17.46 6.07 21.63
N VAL A 144 18.27 6.76 20.85
CA VAL A 144 19.70 6.67 20.95
C VAL A 144 19.86 7.22 22.35
N GLY A 145 19.72 6.32 23.32
CA GLY A 145 20.04 6.62 24.69
C GLY A 145 21.41 7.22 24.51
N ASP A 146 21.56 8.49 24.87
CA ASP A 146 22.63 9.38 24.45
C ASP A 146 23.86 8.58 24.09
N VAL A 147 24.21 8.54 22.77
CA VAL A 147 25.37 7.80 22.28
C VAL A 147 26.58 8.43 22.94
N VAL A 148 26.91 7.89 24.10
CA VAL A 148 27.97 8.46 24.95
C VAL A 148 29.31 7.84 24.59
N PRO A 149 30.39 8.61 24.64
CA PRO A 149 31.73 8.09 24.50
C PRO A 149 32.03 7.08 25.59
N VAL A 150 32.34 5.83 25.24
CA VAL A 150 32.74 4.77 26.17
C VAL A 150 34.26 4.58 26.24
N ALA A 151 34.99 4.99 25.19
CA ALA A 151 36.44 5.01 25.20
C ALA A 151 36.96 6.07 24.21
N VAL A 152 38.04 6.75 24.59
CA VAL A 152 38.73 7.76 23.79
C VAL A 152 40.19 7.36 23.61
N TYR A 153 40.71 7.44 22.39
CA TYR A 153 42.08 7.12 22.05
C TYR A 153 42.74 8.27 21.31
N SER A 154 44.02 8.46 21.51
CA SER A 154 44.83 9.28 20.62
C SER A 154 45.02 8.63 19.26
N VAL A 155 45.53 9.36 18.28
CA VAL A 155 45.90 8.79 16.97
C VAL A 155 46.99 7.74 17.03
N SER A 156 47.78 7.74 18.09
CA SER A 156 48.79 6.72 18.37
C SER A 156 48.23 5.47 19.09
N GLY A 157 46.91 5.38 19.31
CA GLY A 157 46.23 4.26 19.95
C GLY A 157 46.26 4.29 21.48
N THR A 158 46.81 5.32 22.12
CA THR A 158 46.83 5.44 23.58
C THR A 158 45.46 5.87 24.10
N GLN A 159 44.89 5.10 25.04
CA GLN A 159 43.59 5.43 25.65
C GLN A 159 43.71 6.68 26.54
N ARG A 160 42.71 7.54 26.48
CA ARG A 160 42.62 8.80 27.24
C ARG A 160 41.35 8.81 28.10
N LYS A 161 41.38 9.57 29.19
CA LYS A 161 40.21 9.72 30.07
C LYS A 161 39.11 10.65 29.49
N ALA A 162 39.50 11.51 28.54
CA ALA A 162 38.59 12.44 27.88
C ALA A 162 39.07 12.83 26.48
N ILE A 163 38.21 13.43 25.67
CA ILE A 163 38.54 14.00 24.36
C ILE A 163 39.51 15.16 24.59
N GLY A 164 40.73 15.04 24.08
CA GLY A 164 41.76 16.06 24.18
C GLY A 164 41.87 16.90 22.91
N LYS A 165 42.64 17.99 22.99
CA LYS A 165 42.92 18.87 21.85
C LYS A 165 43.58 18.09 20.70
N GLY A 166 43.14 18.35 19.47
CA GLY A 166 43.59 17.64 18.28
C GLY A 166 42.67 16.47 17.89
N ILE A 167 43.22 15.49 17.17
CA ILE A 167 42.45 14.33 16.67
C ILE A 167 42.37 13.25 17.73
N ASN A 168 41.13 12.77 17.96
CA ASN A 168 40.83 11.67 18.86
C ASN A 168 40.01 10.60 18.09
N VAL A 169 40.19 9.35 18.44
CA VAL A 169 39.37 8.22 18.01
C VAL A 169 38.45 7.85 19.16
N VAL A 170 37.15 8.00 18.98
CA VAL A 170 36.14 7.84 20.03
C VAL A 170 35.28 6.64 19.71
N LYS A 171 35.24 5.66 20.64
CA LYS A 171 34.30 4.56 20.61
C LYS A 171 33.06 4.95 21.42
N TYR A 172 31.88 4.74 20.85
CA TYR A 172 30.60 5.09 21.45
C TYR A 172 29.85 3.86 21.97
N SER A 173 28.85 4.09 22.81
CA SER A 173 28.02 3.06 23.44
C SER A 173 27.22 2.21 22.43
N ASP A 174 26.96 2.73 21.22
CA ASP A 174 26.35 2.01 20.10
C ASP A 174 27.33 1.10 19.32
N GLY A 175 28.57 1.00 19.78
CA GLY A 175 29.62 0.24 19.13
C GLY A 175 30.33 0.97 17.98
N THR A 176 29.87 2.14 17.58
CA THR A 176 30.52 2.93 16.50
C THR A 176 31.84 3.54 16.95
N VAL A 177 32.75 3.72 16.01
CA VAL A 177 34.02 4.40 16.22
C VAL A 177 34.11 5.60 15.29
N ARG A 178 34.35 6.79 15.85
CA ARG A 178 34.41 8.04 15.07
C ARG A 178 35.70 8.80 15.34
N LYS A 179 36.20 9.46 14.30
CA LYS A 179 37.29 10.43 14.41
C LYS A 179 36.69 11.78 14.80
N VAL A 180 37.11 12.30 15.94
CA VAL A 180 36.64 13.58 16.49
C VAL A 180 37.84 14.52 16.59
N MET A 181 37.68 15.74 16.08
CA MET A 181 38.69 16.80 16.17
C MET A 181 38.19 17.88 17.12
N GLN A 182 38.99 18.11 18.19
CA GLN A 182 38.74 19.20 19.12
C GLN A 182 39.77 20.32 18.92
N ARG A 183 39.26 21.52 18.69
CA ARG A 183 40.08 22.73 18.52
C ARG A 183 40.53 23.32 19.86
#